data_ebf0bb6d1041d4e168dfee80478837f8
#
_entry.id   ebf0bb6d1041d4e168dfee80478837f8
#
_cell.length_a   1.000
_cell.length_b   1.000
_cell.length_c   1.000
_cell.angle_alpha   90.00
_cell.angle_beta   90.00
_cell.angle_gamma   90.00
#
_symmetry.space_group_name_H-M   'P 1'
#
loop_
_entity.id
_entity.type
_entity.pdbx_description
1 polymer ?
#
loop_
_entity_poly.entity_id
_entity_poly.type
_entity_poly.pdbx_seq_one_letter_code
_entity_poly.pdbx_strand_id
1 'polypeptide(L)'
;MLIFLFTLLLWYGGLFFQSFFLHRYAAHQLFTMSKTMERITFVLTWVFQGSSYLSAYGYGIMHRMHHAYTDTDKDPHSPSHDANLFAMMWKTKTIYEDINLQRIEIDERFIKNIPQWKGFDKFASSRFSRLLWIAIYITFFFLFVTG
;
A
#
# COMPACT_ATOMS: atom_id res chain seq x y z
N MET A 1 4.30 -21.27 -18.64
CA MET A 1 4.59 -21.70 -17.25
C MET A 1 5.25 -20.60 -16.42
N LEU A 2 6.35 -19.99 -16.87
CA LEU A 2 7.07 -18.94 -16.12
C LEU A 2 6.21 -17.71 -15.79
N ILE A 3 5.40 -17.20 -16.73
CA ILE A 3 4.52 -16.05 -16.49
C ILE A 3 3.50 -16.35 -15.41
N PHE A 4 2.89 -17.52 -15.43
CA PHE A 4 1.94 -17.95 -14.41
C PHE A 4 2.60 -18.00 -13.02
N LEU A 5 3.80 -18.59 -12.92
CA LEU A 5 4.56 -18.63 -11.68
C LEU A 5 4.97 -17.23 -11.18
N PHE A 6 5.41 -16.36 -12.09
CA PHE A 6 5.73 -14.97 -11.78
C PHE A 6 4.51 -14.20 -11.27
N THR A 7 3.37 -14.34 -11.93
CA THR A 7 2.11 -13.71 -11.51
C THR A 7 1.68 -14.20 -10.14
N LEU A 8 1.74 -15.53 -9.89
CA LEU A 8 1.42 -16.08 -8.57
C LEU A 8 2.38 -15.57 -7.48
N LEU A 9 3.67 -15.52 -7.78
CA LEU A 9 4.67 -15.02 -6.84
C LEU A 9 4.39 -13.57 -6.44
N LEU A 10 4.15 -12.69 -7.41
CA LEU A 10 3.82 -11.29 -7.15
C LEU A 10 2.48 -11.15 -6.41
N TRP A 11 1.47 -11.92 -6.80
CA TRP A 11 0.15 -11.89 -6.17
C TRP A 11 0.22 -12.31 -4.70
N TYR A 12 0.74 -13.49 -4.41
CA TYR A 12 0.83 -13.98 -3.03
C TYR A 12 1.84 -13.20 -2.19
N GLY A 13 2.96 -12.78 -2.78
CA GLY A 13 3.92 -11.90 -2.10
C GLY A 13 3.31 -10.54 -1.77
N GLY A 14 2.56 -9.94 -2.70
CA GLY A 14 1.82 -8.70 -2.47
C GLY A 14 0.81 -8.82 -1.33
N LEU A 15 -0.02 -9.87 -1.32
CA LEU A 15 -0.96 -10.16 -0.24
C LEU A 15 -0.25 -10.41 1.10
N PHE A 16 0.86 -11.16 1.08
CA PHE A 16 1.64 -11.43 2.29
C PHE A 16 2.17 -10.12 2.89
N PHE A 17 2.85 -9.27 2.12
CA PHE A 17 3.40 -8.03 2.64
C PHE A 17 2.32 -6.99 3.00
N GLN A 18 1.18 -6.99 2.31
CA GLN A 18 0.04 -6.18 2.71
C GLN A 18 -0.49 -6.63 4.09
N SER A 19 -0.66 -7.93 4.30
CA SER A 19 -1.14 -8.47 5.58
C SER A 19 -0.09 -8.38 6.69
N PHE A 20 1.15 -8.80 6.40
CA PHE A 20 2.21 -8.87 7.40
C PHE A 20 2.74 -7.50 7.78
N PHE A 21 3.17 -6.71 6.77
CA PHE A 21 3.85 -5.44 7.02
C PHE A 21 2.87 -4.28 7.19
N LEU A 22 1.99 -4.04 6.19
CA LEU A 22 1.12 -2.87 6.25
C LEU A 22 0.01 -3.01 7.29
N HIS A 23 -0.63 -4.18 7.35
CA HIS A 23 -1.77 -4.39 8.25
C HIS A 23 -1.30 -4.71 9.68
N ARG A 24 -0.56 -5.81 9.88
CA ARG A 24 -0.23 -6.26 11.23
C ARG A 24 0.85 -5.44 11.91
N TYR A 25 1.90 -5.05 11.18
CA TYR A 25 2.99 -4.27 11.76
C TYR A 25 2.69 -2.78 11.77
N ALA A 26 2.41 -2.15 10.61
CA ALA A 26 2.27 -0.71 10.54
C ALA A 26 0.94 -0.20 11.12
N ALA A 27 -0.20 -0.82 10.77
CA ALA A 27 -1.49 -0.37 11.27
C ALA A 27 -1.76 -0.82 12.70
N HIS A 28 -1.66 -2.13 12.99
CA HIS A 28 -2.05 -2.70 14.29
C HIS A 28 -0.92 -2.81 15.32
N GLN A 29 0.36 -2.70 14.92
CA GLN A 29 1.51 -2.79 15.83
C GLN A 29 1.51 -4.09 16.67
N LEU A 30 1.15 -5.22 16.06
CA LEU A 30 1.03 -6.50 16.76
C LEU A 30 2.37 -7.08 17.20
N PHE A 31 3.47 -6.61 16.64
CA PHE A 31 4.83 -7.03 16.97
C PHE A 31 5.83 -5.92 16.65
N THR A 32 7.04 -6.08 17.15
CA THR A 32 8.16 -5.17 16.88
C THR A 32 9.21 -5.84 16.02
N MET A 33 9.96 -5.06 15.25
CA MET A 33 11.11 -5.56 14.50
C MET A 33 12.29 -4.59 14.60
N SER A 34 13.50 -5.07 14.33
CA SER A 34 14.67 -4.22 14.26
C SER A 34 14.54 -3.23 13.09
N LYS A 35 15.26 -2.10 13.16
CA LYS A 35 15.27 -1.11 12.06
C LYS A 35 15.76 -1.70 10.74
N THR A 36 16.70 -2.65 10.79
CA THR A 36 17.15 -3.36 9.59
C THR A 36 16.03 -4.19 8.96
N MET A 37 15.31 -4.98 9.76
CA MET A 37 14.17 -5.76 9.26
C MET A 37 13.05 -4.86 8.75
N GLU A 38 12.77 -3.74 9.43
CA GLU A 38 11.80 -2.75 8.97
C GLU A 38 12.16 -2.22 7.57
N ARG A 39 13.45 -1.89 7.35
CA ARG A 39 13.92 -1.44 6.02
C ARG A 39 13.82 -2.52 4.95
N ILE A 40 14.19 -3.75 5.29
CA ILE A 40 14.05 -4.90 4.37
C ILE A 40 12.58 -5.09 4.00
N THR A 41 11.67 -5.04 4.96
CA THR A 41 10.23 -5.21 4.67
C THR A 41 9.64 -4.06 3.86
N PHE A 42 10.09 -2.81 4.03
CA PHE A 42 9.73 -1.71 3.13
C PHE A 42 10.09 -2.03 1.67
N VAL A 43 11.34 -2.46 1.44
CA VAL A 43 11.82 -2.81 0.09
C VAL A 43 11.05 -4.00 -0.49
N LEU A 44 10.85 -5.06 0.29
CA LEU A 44 10.11 -6.23 -0.17
C LEU A 44 8.63 -5.90 -0.46
N THR A 45 7.99 -5.04 0.34
CA THR A 45 6.64 -4.54 0.06
C THR A 45 6.60 -3.83 -1.30
N TRP A 46 7.56 -2.95 -1.59
CA TRP A 46 7.67 -2.30 -2.88
C TRP A 46 7.91 -3.27 -4.04
N VAL A 47 8.76 -4.28 -3.84
CA VAL A 47 9.03 -5.31 -4.86
C VAL A 47 7.76 -6.12 -5.17
N PHE A 48 7.06 -6.59 -4.16
CA PHE A 48 5.91 -7.47 -4.37
C PHE A 48 4.61 -6.74 -4.73
N GLN A 49 4.41 -5.49 -4.29
CA GLN A 49 3.28 -4.67 -4.70
C GLN A 49 3.51 -3.96 -6.05
N GLY A 50 4.76 -3.78 -6.45
CA GLY A 50 5.12 -3.24 -7.74
C GLY A 50 4.51 -1.86 -8.00
N SER A 51 3.83 -1.70 -9.15
CA SER A 51 3.17 -0.45 -9.54
C SER A 51 2.02 -0.03 -8.61
N SER A 52 1.53 -0.94 -7.76
CA SER A 52 0.43 -0.72 -6.81
C SER A 52 0.93 -0.44 -5.38
N TYR A 53 2.19 -0.08 -5.22
CA TYR A 53 2.79 0.18 -3.91
C TYR A 53 1.96 1.13 -3.05
N LEU A 54 1.72 0.71 -1.81
CA LEU A 54 1.09 1.49 -0.75
C LEU A 54 2.12 1.78 0.35
N SER A 55 2.24 3.05 0.75
CA SER A 55 3.11 3.43 1.86
C SER A 55 2.56 2.91 3.19
N ALA A 56 3.44 2.52 4.10
CA ALA A 56 3.04 2.10 5.44
C ALA A 56 2.33 3.25 6.19
N TYR A 57 2.73 4.49 5.96
CA TYR A 57 2.13 5.67 6.55
C TYR A 57 0.68 5.86 6.09
N GLY A 58 0.45 5.97 4.79
CA GLY A 58 -0.90 6.20 4.24
C GLY A 58 -1.86 5.05 4.52
N TYR A 59 -1.39 3.81 4.29
CA TYR A 59 -2.19 2.62 4.58
C TYR A 59 -2.54 2.52 6.07
N GLY A 60 -1.53 2.66 6.95
CA GLY A 60 -1.72 2.49 8.39
C GLY A 60 -2.71 3.50 8.99
N ILE A 61 -2.61 4.79 8.60
CA ILE A 61 -3.57 5.81 9.03
C ILE A 61 -4.97 5.50 8.53
N MET A 62 -5.12 5.29 7.23
CA MET A 62 -6.43 5.04 6.62
C MET A 62 -7.09 3.80 7.22
N HIS A 63 -6.33 2.74 7.47
CA HIS A 63 -6.81 1.52 8.09
C HIS A 63 -7.28 1.72 9.54
N ARG A 64 -6.54 2.51 10.33
CA ARG A 64 -6.95 2.88 11.69
C ARG A 64 -8.20 3.77 11.70
N MET A 65 -8.31 4.68 10.74
CA MET A 65 -9.54 5.50 10.58
C MET A 65 -10.74 4.61 10.23
N HIS A 66 -10.57 3.64 9.33
CA HIS A 66 -11.61 2.68 9.01
C HIS A 66 -12.08 1.92 10.26
N HIS A 67 -11.17 1.38 11.07
CA HIS A 67 -11.54 0.70 12.32
C HIS A 67 -12.24 1.62 13.33
N ALA A 68 -11.85 2.89 13.40
CA ALA A 68 -12.45 3.85 14.34
C ALA A 68 -13.82 4.35 13.90
N TYR A 69 -14.07 4.40 12.60
CA TYR A 69 -15.26 5.00 12.01
C TYR A 69 -16.08 4.03 11.16
N THR A 70 -15.83 2.73 11.28
CA THR A 70 -16.48 1.68 10.50
C THR A 70 -17.95 1.97 10.27
N ASP A 71 -18.38 1.93 9.01
CA ASP A 71 -19.76 2.14 8.56
C ASP A 71 -20.41 3.48 8.96
N THR A 72 -19.60 4.51 9.23
CA THR A 72 -20.07 5.89 9.37
C THR A 72 -19.73 6.72 8.14
N ASP A 73 -20.25 7.93 8.06
CA ASP A 73 -19.92 8.93 7.01
C ASP A 73 -18.43 9.33 6.98
N LYS A 74 -17.74 9.14 8.13
CA LYS A 74 -16.30 9.42 8.30
C LYS A 74 -15.40 8.26 7.89
N ASP A 75 -15.96 7.09 7.60
CA ASP A 75 -15.19 5.94 7.17
C ASP A 75 -14.57 6.19 5.78
N PRO A 76 -13.23 6.15 5.66
CA PRO A 76 -12.56 6.38 4.38
C PRO A 76 -12.80 5.27 3.35
N HIS A 77 -13.37 4.12 3.78
CA HIS A 77 -13.51 2.93 2.95
C HIS A 77 -14.77 2.12 3.31
N SER A 78 -15.93 2.78 3.30
CA SER A 78 -17.21 2.10 3.57
C SER A 78 -18.06 1.99 2.31
N PRO A 79 -18.53 0.79 1.95
CA PRO A 79 -19.48 0.63 0.84
C PRO A 79 -20.88 1.17 1.17
N SER A 80 -21.18 1.39 2.45
CA SER A 80 -22.54 1.74 2.91
C SER A 80 -22.91 3.21 2.64
N HIS A 81 -21.90 4.08 2.49
CA HIS A 81 -22.10 5.53 2.37
C HIS A 81 -21.73 6.10 1.00
N ASP A 82 -21.34 5.25 0.06
CA ASP A 82 -20.96 5.67 -1.29
C ASP A 82 -21.99 5.17 -2.31
N ALA A 83 -22.24 5.95 -3.36
CA ALA A 83 -23.27 5.66 -4.36
C ALA A 83 -23.04 4.33 -5.11
N ASN A 84 -21.80 3.89 -5.24
CA ASN A 84 -21.40 2.64 -5.87
C ASN A 84 -19.92 2.33 -5.57
N LEU A 85 -19.49 1.12 -5.93
CA LEU A 85 -18.11 0.65 -5.72
C LEU A 85 -17.06 1.60 -6.34
N PHE A 86 -17.34 2.19 -7.50
CA PHE A 86 -16.41 3.08 -8.19
C PHE A 86 -16.23 4.39 -7.43
N ALA A 87 -17.32 4.98 -6.94
CA ALA A 87 -17.29 6.17 -6.09
C ALA A 87 -16.53 5.92 -4.79
N MET A 88 -16.77 4.78 -4.14
CA MET A 88 -16.01 4.35 -2.96
C MET A 88 -14.51 4.23 -3.24
N MET A 89 -14.12 3.54 -4.29
CA MET A 89 -12.70 3.38 -4.65
C MET A 89 -12.03 4.72 -4.96
N TRP A 90 -12.74 5.63 -5.63
CA TRP A 90 -12.22 6.96 -5.94
C TRP A 90 -12.05 7.81 -4.68
N LYS A 91 -13.03 7.80 -3.78
CA LYS A 91 -12.96 8.45 -2.47
C LYS A 91 -11.79 7.92 -1.64
N THR A 92 -11.67 6.59 -1.52
CA THR A 92 -10.58 5.91 -0.82
C THR A 92 -9.21 6.33 -1.38
N LYS A 93 -9.06 6.32 -2.71
CA LYS A 93 -7.82 6.78 -3.37
C LYS A 93 -7.52 8.24 -3.04
N THR A 94 -8.50 9.12 -3.11
CA THR A 94 -8.32 10.56 -2.83
C THR A 94 -7.89 10.78 -1.39
N ILE A 95 -8.57 10.17 -0.43
CA ILE A 95 -8.21 10.25 0.99
C ILE A 95 -6.81 9.71 1.24
N TYR A 96 -6.46 8.55 0.64
CA TYR A 96 -5.11 7.99 0.73
C TYR A 96 -4.03 8.95 0.19
N GLU A 97 -4.28 9.59 -0.95
CA GLU A 97 -3.35 10.57 -1.53
C GLU A 97 -3.21 11.80 -0.63
N ASP A 98 -4.30 12.31 -0.08
CA ASP A 98 -4.29 13.48 0.80
C ASP A 98 -3.57 13.21 2.12
N ILE A 99 -3.71 12.01 2.69
CA ILE A 99 -2.93 11.55 3.84
C ILE A 99 -1.44 11.52 3.51
N ASN A 100 -1.04 10.88 2.42
CA ASN A 100 0.37 10.76 2.03
C ASN A 100 1.03 12.10 1.70
N LEU A 101 0.28 13.02 1.14
CA LEU A 101 0.74 14.36 0.77
C LEU A 101 0.57 15.37 1.91
N GLN A 102 0.07 14.90 3.07
CA GLN A 102 -0.18 15.73 4.26
C GLN A 102 -1.05 16.96 3.95
N ARG A 103 -2.07 16.78 3.09
CA ARG A 103 -3.01 17.84 2.70
C ARG A 103 -4.18 18.00 3.65
N ILE A 104 -4.44 16.99 4.47
CA ILE A 104 -5.49 16.97 5.49
C ILE A 104 -4.86 16.80 6.87
N GLU A 105 -5.45 17.45 7.86
CA GLU A 105 -5.08 17.27 9.25
C GLU A 105 -5.59 15.93 9.76
N ILE A 106 -4.70 15.16 10.39
CA ILE A 106 -4.99 13.83 10.92
C ILE A 106 -4.79 13.84 12.41
N ASP A 107 -5.76 13.33 13.16
CA ASP A 107 -5.65 13.13 14.59
C ASP A 107 -4.40 12.29 14.93
N GLU A 108 -3.61 12.77 15.88
CA GLU A 108 -2.34 12.14 16.29
C GLU A 108 -2.50 10.67 16.71
N ARG A 109 -3.66 10.28 17.24
CA ARG A 109 -3.94 8.89 17.61
C ARG A 109 -3.79 7.92 16.43
N PHE A 110 -4.09 8.37 15.20
CA PHE A 110 -3.95 7.55 13.99
C PHE A 110 -2.52 7.51 13.47
N ILE A 111 -1.70 8.52 13.79
CA ILE A 111 -0.32 8.65 13.31
C ILE A 111 0.67 7.93 14.24
N LYS A 112 0.34 7.83 15.53
CA LYS A 112 1.26 7.37 16.58
C LYS A 112 1.91 6.04 16.22
N ASN A 113 3.26 6.02 16.26
CA ASN A 113 4.10 4.84 16.05
C ASN A 113 3.98 4.15 14.67
N ILE A 114 3.39 4.78 13.66
CA ILE A 114 3.44 4.23 12.30
C ILE A 114 4.88 4.32 11.77
N PRO A 115 5.43 3.22 11.24
CA PRO A 115 6.77 3.24 10.67
C PRO A 115 6.82 4.13 9.43
N GLN A 116 7.91 4.91 9.31
CA GLN A 116 8.10 5.84 8.21
C GLN A 116 9.50 5.74 7.65
N TRP A 117 9.59 5.70 6.33
CA TRP A 117 10.82 5.89 5.59
C TRP A 117 10.60 6.91 4.46
N LYS A 118 10.46 8.19 4.86
CA LYS A 118 10.02 9.28 3.97
C LYS A 118 10.73 9.34 2.61
N GLY A 119 12.05 9.17 2.59
CA GLY A 119 12.82 9.18 1.34
C GLY A 119 12.48 8.00 0.43
N PHE A 120 12.35 6.80 0.99
CA PHE A 120 11.97 5.60 0.27
C PHE A 120 10.50 5.66 -0.20
N ASP A 121 9.58 6.04 0.68
CA ASP A 121 8.15 6.17 0.34
C ASP A 121 7.93 7.18 -0.79
N LYS A 122 8.65 8.31 -0.76
CA LYS A 122 8.61 9.31 -1.85
C LYS A 122 9.06 8.72 -3.19
N PHE A 123 10.13 7.92 -3.19
CA PHE A 123 10.58 7.20 -4.39
C PHE A 123 9.57 6.13 -4.81
N ALA A 124 9.19 5.22 -3.91
CA ALA A 124 8.35 4.05 -4.19
C ALA A 124 6.94 4.43 -4.66
N SER A 125 6.37 5.53 -4.13
CA SER A 125 5.06 6.06 -4.52
C SER A 125 5.11 6.96 -5.77
N SER A 126 6.30 7.28 -6.29
CA SER A 126 6.47 8.20 -7.42
C SER A 126 5.93 7.65 -8.74
N ARG A 127 5.58 8.55 -9.66
CA ARG A 127 5.22 8.17 -11.04
C ARG A 127 6.36 7.41 -11.73
N PHE A 128 7.62 7.79 -11.45
CA PHE A 128 8.79 7.11 -11.98
C PHE A 128 8.83 5.64 -11.55
N SER A 129 8.66 5.35 -10.26
CA SER A 129 8.64 3.98 -9.74
C SER A 129 7.50 3.14 -10.36
N ARG A 130 6.31 3.73 -10.52
CA ARG A 130 5.17 3.05 -11.18
C ARG A 130 5.46 2.72 -12.64
N LEU A 131 6.01 3.67 -13.40
CA LEU A 131 6.40 3.46 -14.80
C LEU A 131 7.53 2.45 -14.93
N LEU A 132 8.50 2.44 -14.01
CA LEU A 132 9.57 1.45 -13.95
C LEU A 132 8.99 0.04 -13.80
N TRP A 133 8.04 -0.17 -12.90
CA TRP A 133 7.38 -1.47 -12.71
C TRP A 133 6.58 -1.88 -13.95
N ILE A 134 5.85 -0.96 -14.58
CA ILE A 134 5.13 -1.23 -15.83
C ILE A 134 6.11 -1.68 -16.92
N ALA A 135 7.24 -0.98 -17.06
CA ALA A 135 8.29 -1.37 -18.01
C ALA A 135 8.88 -2.75 -17.71
N ILE A 136 9.13 -3.07 -16.42
CA ILE A 136 9.58 -4.40 -16.00
C ILE A 136 8.55 -5.48 -16.38
N TYR A 137 7.26 -5.25 -16.14
CA TYR A 137 6.21 -6.22 -16.50
C TYR A 137 6.12 -6.43 -18.01
N ILE A 138 6.16 -5.35 -18.80
CA ILE A 138 6.13 -5.42 -20.26
C ILE A 138 7.37 -6.17 -20.77
N THR A 139 8.56 -5.84 -20.28
CA THR A 139 9.81 -6.50 -20.69
C THR A 139 9.77 -7.98 -20.34
N PHE A 140 9.36 -8.33 -19.12
CA PHE A 140 9.21 -9.72 -18.71
C PHE A 140 8.23 -10.47 -19.62
N PHE A 141 7.08 -9.87 -19.92
CA PHE A 141 6.10 -10.46 -20.84
C PHE A 141 6.71 -10.74 -22.21
N PHE A 142 7.36 -9.75 -22.83
CA PHE A 142 7.96 -9.94 -24.15
C PHE A 142 9.08 -10.98 -24.16
N LEU A 143 9.92 -11.04 -23.14
CA LEU A 143 11.02 -12.02 -23.07
C LEU A 143 10.53 -13.46 -22.91
N PHE A 144 9.41 -13.68 -22.23
CA PHE A 144 8.96 -15.03 -21.85
C PHE A 144 7.66 -15.49 -22.53
N VAL A 145 7.01 -14.65 -23.35
CA VAL A 145 5.82 -15.03 -24.14
C VAL A 145 6.14 -15.12 -25.62
N THR A 146 7.04 -14.27 -26.12
CA THR A 146 7.34 -14.15 -27.56
C THR A 146 8.62 -14.87 -27.97
N GLY A 147 9.37 -15.46 -27.03
CA GLY A 147 10.60 -16.20 -27.24
C GLY A 147 10.41 -17.71 -27.33
#